data_4137881fd4a1dabd816eef7d7c588eff
#
_entry.id   4137881fd4a1dabd816eef7d7c588eff
#
_cell.length_a   1.000
_cell.length_b   1.000
_cell.length_c   1.000
_cell.angle_alpha   90.00
_cell.angle_beta   90.00
_cell.angle_gamma   90.00
#
_symmetry.space_group_name_H-M   'P 1'
#
loop_
_entity.id
_entity.type
_entity.pdbx_description
1 polymer ?
#
loop_
_entity_poly.entity_id
_entity_poly.type
_entity_poly.pdbx_seq_one_letter_code
_entity_poly.pdbx_strand_id
1 'polypeptide(L)'
;MAVGFSGLIVAVFFFTAIAGAQSVQTRSQALNAVFTDYWQDHLRHTPEDATVLGDKRYNDRWSDLSAEEIHRSVERSREYIQRIRAIDTAGLPMQDKLSAELLLRTLLEDQESVQFREWEMPVNQIHGIQFELPQLVAVIPFDDVKDYDNYIARLKRVPLLFEQLTADMKLGIDDGHVQPKIVSEKVLAQVNSIAAIQLEDSPFYAPTKKFPASITTDEQRRITGEISDAIAHDVIPAYQRFARFLETQYIPHGRADPGIWAIPNGDAYYAFCIRSNTTLHMTADQIHQIGLDEVKRDEAAMLVIANKLGYKDLKSFNAAIKANPKLHAASKEQLLDTYRADLEQMKAKLPELFGTLPKAGLIVEATPAYTEKQRPAATYEPGSPDGKRPGRVVVNTYNFAEIDLGGAESIAYHEGIPGHHLQFSIALELSGIPEFRKKKEYTAYTEGWGLYAEQLGKDVGFYQDPYSDYGRLQGDIWRAIRLVVDTGLHSKHWTRQQVVDYFHEHSSIDETNVQRETDRYIAWPGQALGYKVGQLKLLEFRQRAQTQLGAKFDIKKFHDLILDSGALPLDLLENSVNDWIASQK
;
A
#
# COMPACT_ATOMS: atom_id res chain seq x y z
N MET A 1 22.22 -96.47 3.65
CA MET A 1 22.29 -95.29 4.50
C MET A 1 22.30 -94.08 3.58
N ALA A 2 21.17 -93.38 3.45
CA ALA A 2 21.06 -92.19 2.65
C ALA A 2 20.74 -91.02 3.59
N VAL A 3 21.62 -90.05 3.64
CA VAL A 3 21.46 -88.85 4.46
C VAL A 3 20.89 -87.78 3.54
N GLY A 4 19.63 -87.33 3.81
CA GLY A 4 18.98 -86.25 3.11
C GLY A 4 19.40 -84.89 3.71
N PHE A 5 19.84 -83.96 2.86
CA PHE A 5 20.04 -82.54 3.16
C PHE A 5 18.79 -81.75 2.78
N SER A 6 18.07 -81.25 3.77
CA SER A 6 16.99 -80.30 3.55
C SER A 6 17.57 -78.88 3.50
N GLY A 7 17.55 -78.29 2.32
CA GLY A 7 17.90 -76.86 2.13
C GLY A 7 16.73 -75.95 2.48
N LEU A 8 16.96 -75.10 3.48
CA LEU A 8 16.01 -74.00 3.88
C LEU A 8 16.21 -72.81 2.96
N ILE A 9 15.26 -72.52 2.06
CA ILE A 9 15.25 -71.31 1.23
C ILE A 9 14.63 -70.22 2.06
N VAL A 10 15.46 -69.28 2.54
CA VAL A 10 15.00 -67.99 3.13
C VAL A 10 14.69 -66.99 2.01
N ALA A 11 13.42 -66.79 1.73
CA ALA A 11 12.97 -65.75 0.82
C ALA A 11 13.04 -64.40 1.53
N VAL A 12 14.05 -63.61 1.21
CA VAL A 12 14.16 -62.20 1.64
C VAL A 12 13.23 -61.33 0.77
N PHE A 13 12.08 -60.99 1.33
CA PHE A 13 11.20 -59.99 0.71
C PHE A 13 11.83 -58.61 0.89
N PHE A 14 12.44 -58.05 -0.15
CA PHE A 14 12.73 -56.64 -0.26
C PHE A 14 11.42 -55.89 -0.46
N PHE A 15 10.88 -55.28 0.61
CA PHE A 15 9.87 -54.24 0.50
C PHE A 15 10.57 -52.99 -0.02
N THR A 16 10.64 -52.80 -1.33
CA THR A 16 10.87 -51.51 -1.95
C THR A 16 9.62 -50.69 -1.71
N ALA A 17 9.67 -49.79 -0.74
CA ALA A 17 8.68 -48.71 -0.62
C ALA A 17 8.78 -47.83 -1.87
N ILE A 18 7.96 -48.11 -2.87
CA ILE A 18 7.68 -47.17 -3.96
C ILE A 18 6.91 -46.04 -3.30
N ALA A 19 7.63 -44.97 -2.89
CA ALA A 19 7.01 -43.67 -2.65
C ALA A 19 6.42 -43.25 -3.99
N GLY A 20 5.14 -43.56 -4.21
CA GLY A 20 4.44 -43.18 -5.43
C GLY A 20 4.45 -41.64 -5.54
N ALA A 21 5.04 -41.12 -6.60
CA ALA A 21 4.99 -39.68 -6.89
C ALA A 21 3.51 -39.28 -6.91
N GLN A 22 3.12 -38.32 -6.04
CA GLN A 22 1.75 -37.80 -6.01
C GLN A 22 1.41 -37.18 -7.36
N SER A 23 0.16 -37.38 -7.81
CA SER A 23 -0.30 -36.79 -9.06
C SER A 23 -0.23 -35.26 -9.00
N VAL A 24 -0.07 -34.61 -10.15
CA VAL A 24 -0.13 -33.12 -10.25
C VAL A 24 -1.38 -32.57 -9.58
N GLN A 25 -2.54 -33.19 -9.80
CA GLN A 25 -3.80 -32.77 -9.20
C GLN A 25 -3.78 -32.89 -7.66
N THR A 26 -3.24 -33.98 -7.11
CA THR A 26 -3.16 -34.15 -5.65
C THR A 26 -2.22 -33.11 -5.02
N ARG A 27 -1.10 -32.79 -5.67
CA ARG A 27 -0.15 -31.76 -5.19
C ARG A 27 -0.74 -30.37 -5.28
N SER A 28 -1.45 -30.03 -6.37
CA SER A 28 -2.16 -28.76 -6.51
C SER A 28 -3.24 -28.60 -5.41
N GLN A 29 -4.02 -29.64 -5.13
CA GLN A 29 -5.01 -29.63 -4.04
C GLN A 29 -4.35 -29.44 -2.67
N ALA A 30 -3.25 -30.13 -2.41
CA ALA A 30 -2.51 -29.98 -1.15
C ALA A 30 -1.97 -28.56 -0.97
N LEU A 31 -1.44 -27.96 -2.03
CA LEU A 31 -0.93 -26.60 -2.02
C LEU A 31 -2.05 -25.58 -1.77
N ASN A 32 -3.19 -25.72 -2.47
CA ASN A 32 -4.35 -24.86 -2.27
C ASN A 32 -4.96 -24.99 -0.87
N ALA A 33 -4.87 -26.15 -0.23
CA ALA A 33 -5.24 -26.31 1.18
C ALA A 33 -4.31 -25.50 2.10
N VAL A 34 -2.99 -25.48 1.83
CA VAL A 34 -2.04 -24.63 2.59
C VAL A 34 -2.39 -23.15 2.44
N PHE A 35 -2.73 -22.68 1.24
CA PHE A 35 -3.13 -21.30 1.01
C PHE A 35 -4.42 -20.92 1.76
N THR A 36 -5.39 -21.84 1.77
CA THR A 36 -6.65 -21.63 2.49
C THR A 36 -6.41 -21.58 4.00
N ASP A 37 -5.62 -22.49 4.55
CA ASP A 37 -5.28 -22.53 5.98
C ASP A 37 -4.54 -21.25 6.40
N TYR A 38 -3.53 -20.85 5.63
CA TYR A 38 -2.80 -19.60 5.84
C TYR A 38 -3.74 -18.39 5.90
N TRP A 39 -4.65 -18.28 4.92
CA TRP A 39 -5.59 -17.17 4.86
C TRP A 39 -6.55 -17.14 6.04
N GLN A 40 -7.08 -18.30 6.43
CA GLN A 40 -7.96 -18.40 7.61
C GLN A 40 -7.23 -18.11 8.91
N ASP A 41 -5.96 -18.50 8.99
CA ASP A 41 -5.11 -18.19 10.13
C ASP A 41 -4.77 -16.70 10.20
N HIS A 42 -4.42 -16.09 9.07
CA HIS A 42 -4.23 -14.64 8.94
C HIS A 42 -5.46 -13.88 9.47
N LEU A 43 -6.66 -14.13 8.95
CA LEU A 43 -7.89 -13.44 9.38
C LEU A 43 -8.21 -13.62 10.88
N ARG A 44 -7.77 -14.73 11.48
CA ARG A 44 -7.93 -14.97 12.92
C ARG A 44 -7.02 -14.08 13.76
N HIS A 45 -5.80 -13.83 13.30
CA HIS A 45 -4.78 -13.07 14.02
C HIS A 45 -4.76 -11.58 13.64
N THR A 46 -5.45 -11.22 12.53
CA THR A 46 -5.67 -9.84 12.07
C THR A 46 -7.18 -9.55 11.94
N PRO A 47 -7.92 -9.47 13.07
CA PRO A 47 -9.37 -9.22 13.09
C PRO A 47 -9.79 -7.95 12.35
N GLU A 48 -8.93 -6.94 12.29
CA GLU A 48 -9.13 -5.68 11.57
C GLU A 48 -9.27 -5.95 10.06
N ASP A 49 -8.37 -6.76 9.50
CA ASP A 49 -8.41 -7.15 8.09
C ASP A 49 -9.68 -7.94 7.77
N ALA A 50 -10.06 -8.87 8.67
CA ALA A 50 -11.32 -9.60 8.53
C ALA A 50 -12.51 -8.66 8.47
N THR A 51 -12.54 -7.62 9.33
CA THR A 51 -13.60 -6.60 9.33
C THR A 51 -13.66 -5.81 8.03
N VAL A 52 -12.51 -5.34 7.53
CA VAL A 52 -12.40 -4.60 6.25
C VAL A 52 -12.89 -5.45 5.08
N LEU A 53 -12.68 -6.77 5.15
CA LEU A 53 -13.14 -7.74 4.14
C LEU A 53 -14.62 -8.14 4.29
N GLY A 54 -15.30 -7.65 5.33
CA GLY A 54 -16.70 -7.99 5.63
C GLY A 54 -16.88 -9.34 6.35
N ASP A 55 -15.80 -9.94 6.84
CA ASP A 55 -15.85 -11.17 7.64
C ASP A 55 -16.10 -10.82 9.12
N LYS A 56 -17.33 -11.03 9.58
CA LYS A 56 -17.79 -10.67 10.92
C LYS A 56 -17.30 -11.61 12.03
N ARG A 57 -16.63 -12.72 11.74
CA ARG A 57 -16.28 -13.77 12.71
C ARG A 57 -15.44 -13.28 13.88
N TYR A 58 -14.66 -12.22 13.67
CA TYR A 58 -13.67 -11.72 14.62
C TYR A 58 -13.93 -10.26 15.03
N ASN A 59 -15.13 -9.72 14.77
CA ASN A 59 -15.49 -8.34 15.05
C ASN A 59 -15.57 -7.99 16.55
N ASP A 60 -15.42 -8.98 17.43
CA ASP A 60 -15.42 -8.83 18.89
C ASP A 60 -14.02 -8.61 19.49
N ARG A 61 -12.96 -8.61 18.68
CA ARG A 61 -11.57 -8.59 19.15
C ARG A 61 -10.64 -7.75 18.27
N TRP A 62 -9.46 -7.48 18.80
CA TRP A 62 -8.33 -6.86 18.11
C TRP A 62 -7.19 -7.85 17.92
N SER A 63 -6.23 -7.51 17.05
CA SER A 63 -4.93 -8.18 16.98
C SER A 63 -4.21 -8.12 18.33
N ASP A 64 -3.46 -9.15 18.65
CA ASP A 64 -2.55 -9.15 19.80
C ASP A 64 -1.24 -8.48 19.36
N LEU A 65 -0.93 -7.31 19.94
CA LEU A 65 0.24 -6.50 19.59
C LEU A 65 1.48 -6.83 20.44
N SER A 66 1.39 -7.81 21.35
CA SER A 66 2.48 -8.10 22.27
C SER A 66 3.72 -8.67 21.58
N ALA A 67 4.90 -8.38 22.14
CA ALA A 67 6.18 -8.98 21.72
C ALA A 67 6.12 -10.52 21.68
N GLU A 68 5.34 -11.16 22.57
CA GLU A 68 5.14 -12.60 22.58
C GLU A 68 4.41 -13.07 21.31
N GLU A 69 3.39 -12.33 20.84
CA GLU A 69 2.70 -12.65 19.59
C GLU A 69 3.61 -12.46 18.37
N ILE A 70 4.50 -11.48 18.38
CA ILE A 70 5.52 -11.32 17.34
C ILE A 70 6.37 -12.61 17.22
N HIS A 71 6.82 -13.15 18.33
CA HIS A 71 7.57 -14.42 18.33
C HIS A 71 6.72 -15.61 17.86
N ARG A 72 5.46 -15.71 18.29
CA ARG A 72 4.53 -16.76 17.83
C ARG A 72 4.25 -16.67 16.34
N SER A 73 4.14 -15.46 15.78
CA SER A 73 3.94 -15.26 14.34
C SER A 73 5.11 -15.80 13.51
N VAL A 74 6.35 -15.64 14.00
CA VAL A 74 7.54 -16.23 13.35
C VAL A 74 7.46 -17.77 13.32
N GLU A 75 7.03 -18.41 14.42
CA GLU A 75 6.88 -19.87 14.44
C GLU A 75 5.78 -20.34 13.47
N ARG A 76 4.63 -19.66 13.44
CA ARG A 76 3.58 -19.96 12.44
C ARG A 76 4.11 -19.81 11.01
N SER A 77 4.86 -18.73 10.74
CA SER A 77 5.48 -18.53 9.41
C SER A 77 6.43 -19.69 9.06
N ARG A 78 7.22 -20.22 10.01
CA ARG A 78 8.09 -21.39 9.79
C ARG A 78 7.30 -22.63 9.44
N GLU A 79 6.18 -22.88 10.11
CA GLU A 79 5.30 -24.02 9.81
C GLU A 79 4.74 -23.94 8.38
N TYR A 80 4.25 -22.79 7.97
CA TYR A 80 3.74 -22.58 6.60
C TYR A 80 4.86 -22.74 5.56
N ILE A 81 6.05 -22.20 5.79
CA ILE A 81 7.22 -22.38 4.91
C ILE A 81 7.54 -23.87 4.75
N GLN A 82 7.56 -24.65 5.84
CA GLN A 82 7.82 -26.08 5.79
C GLN A 82 6.75 -26.82 4.99
N ARG A 83 5.47 -26.51 5.21
CA ARG A 83 4.34 -27.10 4.48
C ARG A 83 4.42 -26.84 2.98
N ILE A 84 4.73 -25.61 2.57
CA ILE A 84 4.87 -25.26 1.15
C ILE A 84 6.06 -25.99 0.53
N ARG A 85 7.22 -25.97 1.19
CA ARG A 85 8.45 -26.62 0.70
C ARG A 85 8.36 -28.15 0.61
N ALA A 86 7.46 -28.78 1.38
CA ALA A 86 7.22 -30.23 1.30
C ALA A 86 6.45 -30.64 0.03
N ILE A 87 5.87 -29.70 -0.72
CA ILE A 87 5.11 -29.97 -1.93
C ILE A 87 6.01 -29.70 -3.15
N ASP A 88 6.27 -30.74 -3.96
CA ASP A 88 6.96 -30.59 -5.24
C ASP A 88 6.06 -29.81 -6.22
N THR A 89 6.52 -28.63 -6.64
CA THR A 89 5.80 -27.75 -7.56
C THR A 89 6.07 -28.02 -9.04
N ALA A 90 6.96 -28.99 -9.36
CA ALA A 90 7.25 -29.33 -10.75
C ALA A 90 5.99 -29.85 -11.48
N GLY A 91 5.71 -29.27 -12.65
CA GLY A 91 4.54 -29.64 -13.46
C GLY A 91 3.18 -29.10 -12.94
N LEU A 92 3.13 -28.36 -11.81
CA LEU A 92 1.91 -27.68 -11.38
C LEU A 92 1.49 -26.55 -12.37
N PRO A 93 0.20 -26.16 -12.37
CA PRO A 93 -0.25 -24.97 -13.07
C PRO A 93 0.59 -23.73 -12.70
N MET A 94 0.77 -22.82 -13.65
CA MET A 94 1.59 -21.61 -13.44
C MET A 94 1.10 -20.80 -12.24
N GLN A 95 -0.19 -20.62 -12.09
CA GLN A 95 -0.77 -19.84 -10.98
C GLN A 95 -0.53 -20.48 -9.60
N ASP A 96 -0.51 -21.82 -9.52
CA ASP A 96 -0.18 -22.52 -8.27
C ASP A 96 1.28 -22.30 -7.88
N LYS A 97 2.21 -22.43 -8.85
CA LYS A 97 3.63 -22.17 -8.63
C LYS A 97 3.88 -20.74 -8.18
N LEU A 98 3.29 -19.80 -8.89
CA LEU A 98 3.41 -18.38 -8.60
C LEU A 98 2.84 -18.05 -7.20
N SER A 99 1.70 -18.65 -6.83
CA SER A 99 1.11 -18.47 -5.51
C SER A 99 2.00 -19.05 -4.39
N ALA A 100 2.63 -20.19 -4.63
CA ALA A 100 3.59 -20.78 -3.68
C ALA A 100 4.81 -19.87 -3.49
N GLU A 101 5.37 -19.36 -4.58
CA GLU A 101 6.53 -18.46 -4.56
C GLU A 101 6.22 -17.16 -3.84
N LEU A 102 5.07 -16.54 -4.14
CA LEU A 102 4.62 -15.30 -3.50
C LEU A 102 4.38 -15.48 -1.99
N LEU A 103 3.74 -16.59 -1.57
CA LEU A 103 3.53 -16.83 -0.16
C LEU A 103 4.84 -17.13 0.57
N LEU A 104 5.73 -17.91 -0.03
CA LEU A 104 7.07 -18.16 0.53
C LEU A 104 7.85 -16.85 0.71
N ARG A 105 7.83 -15.98 -0.30
CA ARG A 105 8.48 -14.67 -0.23
C ARG A 105 7.92 -13.83 0.92
N THR A 106 6.59 -13.71 1.02
CA THR A 106 5.94 -12.96 2.11
C THR A 106 6.38 -13.49 3.48
N LEU A 107 6.29 -14.81 3.69
CA LEU A 107 6.66 -15.44 4.96
C LEU A 107 8.14 -15.28 5.32
N LEU A 108 9.03 -15.31 4.32
CA LEU A 108 10.47 -15.09 4.54
C LEU A 108 10.80 -13.63 4.82
N GLU A 109 10.14 -12.69 4.14
CA GLU A 109 10.28 -11.26 4.41
C GLU A 109 9.74 -10.89 5.80
N ASP A 110 8.60 -11.47 6.21
CA ASP A 110 8.04 -11.29 7.55
C ASP A 110 9.02 -11.80 8.63
N GLN A 111 9.65 -12.96 8.43
CA GLN A 111 10.67 -13.47 9.36
C GLN A 111 11.92 -12.57 9.41
N GLU A 112 12.34 -12.07 8.25
CA GLU A 112 13.50 -11.19 8.17
C GLU A 112 13.23 -9.83 8.84
N SER A 113 12.01 -9.29 8.72
CA SER A 113 11.65 -7.99 9.27
C SER A 113 11.77 -7.92 10.79
N VAL A 114 11.50 -9.03 11.49
CA VAL A 114 11.49 -9.09 12.96
C VAL A 114 12.85 -8.72 13.57
N GLN A 115 13.97 -9.02 12.89
CA GLN A 115 15.31 -8.65 13.38
C GLN A 115 15.53 -7.14 13.46
N PHE A 116 14.78 -6.35 12.70
CA PHE A 116 14.89 -4.89 12.68
C PHE A 116 14.02 -4.22 13.75
N ARG A 117 13.21 -5.00 14.47
CA ARG A 117 12.47 -4.57 15.66
C ARG A 117 11.58 -3.34 15.39
N GLU A 118 11.00 -3.23 14.19
CA GLU A 118 10.08 -2.15 13.82
C GLU A 118 8.88 -2.10 14.78
N TRP A 119 8.48 -3.25 15.31
CA TRP A 119 7.41 -3.38 16.30
C TRP A 119 7.70 -2.64 17.64
N GLU A 120 8.94 -2.21 17.89
CA GLU A 120 9.31 -1.31 19.00
C GLU A 120 9.08 0.17 18.68
N MET A 121 8.84 0.49 17.40
CA MET A 121 8.50 1.82 16.89
C MET A 121 7.13 1.83 16.18
N PRO A 122 6.07 1.26 16.77
CA PRO A 122 4.85 0.84 16.07
C PRO A 122 3.94 1.99 15.66
N VAL A 123 4.28 3.23 15.97
CA VAL A 123 3.46 4.41 15.68
C VAL A 123 4.27 5.51 14.99
N ASN A 124 3.64 6.10 13.98
CA ASN A 124 4.06 7.37 13.38
C ASN A 124 2.82 8.17 12.98
N GLN A 125 2.97 9.33 12.37
CA GLN A 125 1.83 10.19 11.99
C GLN A 125 0.99 9.64 10.82
N ILE A 126 1.40 8.54 10.19
CA ILE A 126 0.74 7.92 9.04
C ILE A 126 0.10 6.58 9.42
N HIS A 127 0.78 5.82 10.30
CA HIS A 127 0.41 4.48 10.74
C HIS A 127 0.36 4.37 12.25
N GLY A 128 -0.45 3.45 12.73
CA GLY A 128 -0.55 3.08 14.13
C GLY A 128 -1.97 3.16 14.67
N ILE A 129 -2.19 2.43 15.75
CA ILE A 129 -3.53 2.26 16.31
C ILE A 129 -4.20 3.59 16.71
N GLN A 130 -3.43 4.62 17.10
CA GLN A 130 -3.98 5.94 17.45
C GLN A 130 -4.74 6.58 16.29
N PHE A 131 -4.36 6.26 15.06
CA PHE A 131 -4.93 6.80 13.84
C PHE A 131 -5.92 5.82 13.17
N GLU A 132 -5.64 4.52 13.23
CA GLU A 132 -6.38 3.46 12.53
C GLU A 132 -7.68 3.08 13.28
N LEU A 133 -7.67 3.08 14.62
CA LEU A 133 -8.87 2.74 15.39
C LEU A 133 -10.10 3.60 15.04
N PRO A 134 -10.03 4.95 15.02
CA PRO A 134 -11.16 5.77 14.62
C PRO A 134 -11.57 5.57 13.15
N GLN A 135 -10.66 5.21 12.25
CA GLN A 135 -10.98 4.97 10.84
C GLN A 135 -11.70 3.64 10.64
N LEU A 136 -11.34 2.61 11.40
CA LEU A 136 -11.97 1.30 11.30
C LEU A 136 -13.48 1.37 11.61
N VAL A 137 -13.91 2.29 12.46
CA VAL A 137 -15.33 2.48 12.80
C VAL A 137 -16.21 2.71 11.57
N ALA A 138 -15.66 3.41 10.56
CA ALA A 138 -16.39 3.71 9.32
C ALA A 138 -16.68 2.49 8.43
N VAL A 139 -15.96 1.37 8.64
CA VAL A 139 -16.08 0.14 7.84
C VAL A 139 -16.66 -1.04 8.63
N ILE A 140 -16.82 -0.90 9.95
CA ILE A 140 -17.51 -1.90 10.77
C ILE A 140 -18.98 -1.98 10.35
N PRO A 141 -19.54 -3.16 10.05
CA PRO A 141 -20.97 -3.31 9.81
C PRO A 141 -21.77 -3.13 11.11
N PHE A 142 -22.93 -2.47 11.01
CA PHE A 142 -23.88 -2.25 12.10
C PHE A 142 -25.29 -2.64 11.64
N ASP A 143 -25.47 -3.89 11.21
CA ASP A 143 -26.71 -4.38 10.62
C ASP A 143 -27.72 -4.89 11.67
N ASP A 144 -27.20 -5.40 12.81
CA ASP A 144 -27.99 -6.00 13.87
C ASP A 144 -27.38 -5.75 15.26
N VAL A 145 -28.10 -6.17 16.32
CA VAL A 145 -27.68 -6.01 17.73
C VAL A 145 -26.32 -6.67 17.99
N LYS A 146 -26.03 -7.82 17.36
CA LYS A 146 -24.78 -8.55 17.54
C LYS A 146 -23.57 -7.74 17.05
N ASP A 147 -23.71 -7.00 15.96
CA ASP A 147 -22.66 -6.13 15.45
C ASP A 147 -22.28 -5.04 16.46
N TYR A 148 -23.31 -4.43 17.09
CA TYR A 148 -23.07 -3.45 18.17
C TYR A 148 -22.45 -4.08 19.42
N ASP A 149 -22.88 -5.27 19.83
CA ASP A 149 -22.30 -5.99 20.97
C ASP A 149 -20.81 -6.32 20.71
N ASN A 150 -20.48 -6.75 19.50
CA ASN A 150 -19.09 -6.98 19.08
C ASN A 150 -18.27 -5.67 19.15
N TYR A 151 -18.84 -4.58 18.67
CA TYR A 151 -18.19 -3.28 18.69
C TYR A 151 -17.94 -2.80 20.13
N ILE A 152 -18.92 -2.92 21.03
CA ILE A 152 -18.77 -2.62 22.46
C ILE A 152 -17.64 -3.47 23.08
N ALA A 153 -17.56 -4.76 22.72
CA ALA A 153 -16.48 -5.64 23.17
C ALA A 153 -15.10 -5.15 22.70
N ARG A 154 -14.99 -4.66 21.45
CA ARG A 154 -13.77 -4.02 20.93
C ARG A 154 -13.41 -2.75 21.70
N LEU A 155 -14.36 -1.84 21.92
CA LEU A 155 -14.10 -0.59 22.64
C LEU A 155 -13.54 -0.85 24.05
N LYS A 156 -14.12 -1.82 24.78
CA LYS A 156 -13.67 -2.21 26.12
C LYS A 156 -12.25 -2.82 26.15
N ARG A 157 -11.71 -3.22 25.00
CA ARG A 157 -10.35 -3.78 24.85
C ARG A 157 -9.31 -2.78 24.37
N VAL A 158 -9.70 -1.56 24.01
CA VAL A 158 -8.77 -0.50 23.60
C VAL A 158 -7.68 -0.24 24.65
N PRO A 159 -7.94 -0.26 25.97
CA PRO A 159 -6.88 -0.11 26.96
C PRO A 159 -5.76 -1.15 26.81
N LEU A 160 -6.09 -2.42 26.54
CA LEU A 160 -5.11 -3.49 26.38
C LEU A 160 -4.19 -3.24 25.16
N LEU A 161 -4.75 -2.76 24.05
CA LEU A 161 -3.94 -2.42 22.87
C LEU A 161 -2.89 -1.35 23.21
N PHE A 162 -3.29 -0.27 23.87
CA PHE A 162 -2.36 0.79 24.27
C PHE A 162 -1.36 0.35 25.34
N GLU A 163 -1.72 -0.60 26.20
CA GLU A 163 -0.80 -1.21 27.18
C GLU A 163 0.28 -2.04 26.47
N GLN A 164 -0.08 -2.89 25.51
CA GLN A 164 0.85 -3.68 24.70
C GLN A 164 1.77 -2.76 23.89
N LEU A 165 1.20 -1.81 23.16
CA LEU A 165 1.93 -0.80 22.40
C LEU A 165 2.94 -0.03 23.26
N THR A 166 2.51 0.41 24.45
CA THR A 166 3.38 1.13 25.40
C THR A 166 4.50 0.25 25.92
N ALA A 167 4.24 -1.05 26.11
CA ALA A 167 5.27 -2.00 26.55
C ALA A 167 6.34 -2.18 25.47
N ASP A 168 5.94 -2.35 24.22
CA ASP A 168 6.87 -2.49 23.11
C ASP A 168 7.70 -1.21 22.87
N MET A 169 7.07 -0.04 22.93
CA MET A 169 7.78 1.24 22.82
C MET A 169 8.77 1.47 23.97
N LYS A 170 8.52 0.91 25.16
CA LYS A 170 9.50 0.95 26.28
C LYS A 170 10.72 0.07 26.00
N LEU A 171 10.51 -1.11 25.41
CA LEU A 171 11.63 -1.93 24.92
C LEU A 171 12.43 -1.15 23.89
N GLY A 172 11.76 -0.44 22.98
CA GLY A 172 12.42 0.42 21.99
C GLY A 172 13.27 1.54 22.63
N ILE A 173 12.82 2.15 23.74
CA ILE A 173 13.63 3.12 24.50
C ILE A 173 14.91 2.46 25.02
N ASP A 174 14.78 1.28 25.62
CA ASP A 174 15.92 0.55 26.22
C ASP A 174 16.90 0.06 25.15
N ASP A 175 16.43 -0.29 23.98
CA ASP A 175 17.22 -0.88 22.88
C ASP A 175 17.69 0.16 21.82
N GLY A 176 17.24 1.40 21.94
CA GLY A 176 17.60 2.47 21.00
C GLY A 176 16.79 2.49 19.70
N HIS A 177 15.69 1.71 19.62
CA HIS A 177 14.73 1.73 18.52
C HIS A 177 13.60 2.73 18.81
N VAL A 178 13.88 4.01 18.56
CA VAL A 178 12.94 5.11 18.83
C VAL A 178 12.69 5.94 17.57
N GLN A 179 11.48 6.44 17.43
CA GLN A 179 11.13 7.36 16.34
C GLN A 179 11.88 8.70 16.50
N PRO A 180 12.06 9.45 15.40
CA PRO A 180 12.49 10.84 15.48
C PRO A 180 11.52 11.65 16.34
N LYS A 181 12.08 12.58 17.10
CA LYS A 181 11.29 13.44 17.99
C LYS A 181 10.14 14.14 17.27
N ILE A 182 10.40 14.68 16.06
CA ILE A 182 9.40 15.36 15.24
C ILE A 182 8.22 14.44 14.84
N VAL A 183 8.47 13.16 14.58
CA VAL A 183 7.43 12.17 14.30
C VAL A 183 6.59 11.92 15.54
N SER A 184 7.23 11.69 16.68
CA SER A 184 6.57 11.42 17.96
C SER A 184 5.72 12.61 18.43
N GLU A 185 6.16 13.86 18.22
CA GLU A 185 5.41 15.08 18.52
C GLU A 185 4.11 15.16 17.69
N LYS A 186 4.15 14.72 16.43
CA LYS A 186 2.94 14.64 15.57
C LYS A 186 1.98 13.56 16.04
N VAL A 187 2.49 12.41 16.45
CA VAL A 187 1.67 11.35 17.06
C VAL A 187 1.00 11.86 18.33
N LEU A 188 1.74 12.56 19.19
CA LEU A 188 1.17 13.17 20.40
C LEU A 188 0.03 14.14 20.08
N ALA A 189 0.19 14.97 19.06
CA ALA A 189 -0.87 15.90 18.63
C ALA A 189 -2.14 15.14 18.16
N GLN A 190 -2.00 14.05 17.41
CA GLN A 190 -3.11 13.18 16.99
C GLN A 190 -3.81 12.54 18.20
N VAL A 191 -3.04 11.97 19.11
CA VAL A 191 -3.54 11.32 20.33
C VAL A 191 -4.31 12.32 21.20
N ASN A 192 -3.75 13.53 21.42
CA ASN A 192 -4.41 14.58 22.17
C ASN A 192 -5.70 15.08 21.50
N SER A 193 -5.74 15.13 20.17
CA SER A 193 -6.96 15.49 19.43
C SER A 193 -8.12 14.53 19.72
N ILE A 194 -7.84 13.22 19.75
CA ILE A 194 -8.86 12.21 20.10
C ILE A 194 -9.20 12.25 21.60
N ALA A 195 -8.20 12.40 22.47
CA ALA A 195 -8.39 12.43 23.91
C ALA A 195 -9.22 13.63 24.42
N ALA A 196 -9.25 14.72 23.65
CA ALA A 196 -9.96 15.96 24.00
C ALA A 196 -11.36 16.09 23.36
N ILE A 197 -11.74 15.14 22.47
CA ILE A 197 -13.00 15.23 21.72
C ILE A 197 -14.21 15.02 22.63
N GLN A 198 -15.28 15.78 22.40
CA GLN A 198 -16.54 15.57 23.12
C GLN A 198 -17.21 14.28 22.66
N LEU A 199 -17.98 13.65 23.55
CA LEU A 199 -18.57 12.33 23.30
C LEU A 199 -19.33 12.28 21.98
N GLU A 200 -20.22 13.24 21.73
CA GLU A 200 -21.08 13.27 20.56
C GLU A 200 -20.33 13.51 19.25
N ASP A 201 -19.14 14.10 19.33
CA ASP A 201 -18.27 14.37 18.18
C ASP A 201 -17.25 13.26 17.96
N SER A 202 -17.13 12.34 18.90
CA SER A 202 -16.20 11.21 18.81
C SER A 202 -16.53 10.30 17.62
N PRO A 203 -15.54 9.92 16.80
CA PRO A 203 -15.73 8.92 15.75
C PRO A 203 -16.25 7.59 16.32
N PHE A 204 -15.89 7.26 17.56
CA PHE A 204 -16.35 6.05 18.24
C PHE A 204 -17.85 6.09 18.62
N TYR A 205 -18.44 7.28 18.72
CA TYR A 205 -19.85 7.47 18.99
C TYR A 205 -20.72 7.47 17.72
N ALA A 206 -20.11 7.63 16.54
CA ALA A 206 -20.82 7.76 15.27
C ALA A 206 -21.88 6.65 15.01
N PRO A 207 -21.67 5.37 15.37
CA PRO A 207 -22.64 4.31 15.14
C PRO A 207 -23.98 4.50 15.89
N THR A 208 -24.02 5.30 16.96
CA THR A 208 -25.24 5.58 17.73
C THR A 208 -26.13 6.65 17.12
N LYS A 209 -25.61 7.40 16.11
CA LYS A 209 -26.36 8.50 15.47
C LYS A 209 -27.45 8.02 14.53
N LYS A 210 -27.36 6.77 14.05
CA LYS A 210 -28.33 6.18 13.14
C LYS A 210 -28.34 4.66 13.29
N PHE A 211 -29.44 4.12 13.79
CA PHE A 211 -29.65 2.68 13.93
C PHE A 211 -30.46 2.11 12.75
N PRO A 212 -30.23 0.84 12.38
CA PRO A 212 -31.13 0.09 11.52
C PRO A 212 -32.54 0.02 12.09
N ALA A 213 -33.57 -0.01 11.22
CA ALA A 213 -34.97 -0.06 11.65
C ALA A 213 -35.33 -1.35 12.43
N SER A 214 -34.50 -2.39 12.32
CA SER A 214 -34.66 -3.67 13.03
C SER A 214 -34.33 -3.59 14.52
N ILE A 215 -33.60 -2.55 14.96
CA ILE A 215 -33.16 -2.40 16.36
C ILE A 215 -34.22 -1.64 17.16
N THR A 216 -34.77 -2.27 18.19
CA THR A 216 -35.82 -1.67 19.04
C THR A 216 -35.31 -0.46 19.80
N THR A 217 -36.22 0.44 20.22
CA THR A 217 -35.87 1.64 20.99
C THR A 217 -35.17 1.29 22.33
N ASP A 218 -35.53 0.18 22.93
CA ASP A 218 -34.90 -0.26 24.18
C ASP A 218 -33.46 -0.71 23.97
N GLU A 219 -33.22 -1.48 22.89
CA GLU A 219 -31.86 -1.85 22.47
C GLU A 219 -31.02 -0.63 22.02
N GLN A 220 -31.62 0.31 21.29
CA GLN A 220 -30.91 1.56 20.93
C GLN A 220 -30.44 2.30 22.18
N ARG A 221 -31.29 2.37 23.20
CA ARG A 221 -30.96 3.02 24.46
C ARG A 221 -29.85 2.29 25.22
N ARG A 222 -29.94 0.96 25.32
CA ARG A 222 -28.89 0.11 25.93
C ARG A 222 -27.55 0.29 25.21
N ILE A 223 -27.54 0.11 23.87
CA ILE A 223 -26.34 0.20 23.03
C ILE A 223 -25.70 1.59 23.14
N THR A 224 -26.51 2.65 23.06
CA THR A 224 -25.99 4.02 23.20
C THR A 224 -25.34 4.23 24.58
N GLY A 225 -25.97 3.73 25.64
CA GLY A 225 -25.42 3.80 27.01
C GLY A 225 -24.09 3.05 27.11
N GLU A 226 -24.04 1.80 26.66
CA GLU A 226 -22.83 0.97 26.76
C GLU A 226 -21.68 1.51 25.90
N ILE A 227 -21.94 2.04 24.69
CA ILE A 227 -20.94 2.70 23.86
C ILE A 227 -20.42 3.97 24.54
N SER A 228 -21.32 4.80 25.10
CA SER A 228 -20.93 6.01 25.82
C SER A 228 -20.06 5.69 27.03
N ASP A 229 -20.43 4.67 27.79
CA ASP A 229 -19.67 4.20 28.96
C ASP A 229 -18.27 3.68 28.52
N ALA A 230 -18.19 2.87 27.48
CA ALA A 230 -16.92 2.36 26.96
C ALA A 230 -16.01 3.49 26.42
N ILE A 231 -16.57 4.48 25.72
CA ILE A 231 -15.81 5.65 25.30
C ILE A 231 -15.26 6.42 26.50
N ALA A 232 -16.11 6.70 27.51
CA ALA A 232 -15.75 7.51 28.66
C ALA A 232 -14.75 6.82 29.61
N HIS A 233 -14.88 5.49 29.80
CA HIS A 233 -14.12 4.76 30.83
C HIS A 233 -12.99 3.90 30.29
N ASP A 234 -13.03 3.50 29.00
CA ASP A 234 -12.01 2.67 28.37
C ASP A 234 -11.21 3.45 27.31
N VAL A 235 -11.87 3.99 26.26
CA VAL A 235 -11.20 4.58 25.11
C VAL A 235 -10.46 5.87 25.47
N ILE A 236 -11.19 6.89 25.95
CA ILE A 236 -10.57 8.21 26.25
C ILE A 236 -9.46 8.11 27.30
N PRO A 237 -9.65 7.38 28.43
CA PRO A 237 -8.56 7.19 29.38
C PRO A 237 -7.33 6.46 28.81
N ALA A 238 -7.51 5.53 27.85
CA ALA A 238 -6.39 4.87 27.17
C ALA A 238 -5.58 5.87 26.33
N TYR A 239 -6.24 6.69 25.51
CA TYR A 239 -5.59 7.77 24.75
C TYR A 239 -4.88 8.76 25.68
N GLN A 240 -5.49 9.15 26.79
CA GLN A 240 -4.87 10.06 27.77
C GLN A 240 -3.62 9.46 28.43
N ARG A 241 -3.65 8.17 28.80
CA ARG A 241 -2.47 7.49 29.34
C ARG A 241 -1.36 7.40 28.31
N PHE A 242 -1.68 7.09 27.06
CA PHE A 242 -0.73 7.01 25.97
C PHE A 242 -0.12 8.39 25.64
N ALA A 243 -0.94 9.46 25.62
CA ALA A 243 -0.45 10.83 25.45
C ALA A 243 0.59 11.18 26.54
N ARG A 244 0.27 10.87 27.81
CA ARG A 244 1.19 11.10 28.93
C ARG A 244 2.49 10.31 28.78
N PHE A 245 2.41 9.04 28.36
CA PHE A 245 3.61 8.23 28.09
C PHE A 245 4.47 8.86 26.97
N LEU A 246 3.85 9.25 25.87
CA LEU A 246 4.55 9.92 24.77
C LEU A 246 5.26 11.19 25.25
N GLU A 247 4.54 12.07 25.95
CA GLU A 247 5.06 13.36 26.42
C GLU A 247 6.18 13.21 27.44
N THR A 248 6.02 12.31 28.42
CA THR A 248 6.91 12.27 29.60
C THR A 248 8.01 11.23 29.50
N GLN A 249 7.86 10.21 28.63
CA GLN A 249 8.82 9.11 28.54
C GLN A 249 9.38 8.90 27.13
N TYR A 250 8.54 8.88 26.09
CA TYR A 250 9.02 8.50 24.75
C TYR A 250 9.67 9.66 24.00
N ILE A 251 9.03 10.82 23.90
CA ILE A 251 9.54 12.01 23.20
C ILE A 251 10.89 12.49 23.75
N PRO A 252 11.14 12.49 25.08
CA PRO A 252 12.46 12.84 25.62
C PRO A 252 13.61 11.94 25.13
N HIS A 253 13.32 10.68 24.78
CA HIS A 253 14.27 9.71 24.22
C HIS A 253 14.27 9.69 22.67
N GLY A 254 13.34 10.42 22.04
CA GLY A 254 13.24 10.51 20.58
C GLY A 254 14.54 11.00 19.96
N ARG A 255 14.99 10.36 18.87
CA ARG A 255 16.22 10.71 18.18
C ARG A 255 16.11 12.08 17.49
N ALA A 256 17.23 12.81 17.41
CA ALA A 256 17.33 14.08 16.70
C ALA A 256 17.46 13.86 15.18
N ASP A 257 18.16 12.81 14.79
CA ASP A 257 18.43 12.49 13.39
C ASP A 257 17.19 11.91 12.71
N PRO A 258 16.83 12.41 11.50
CA PRO A 258 15.63 11.96 10.80
C PRO A 258 15.82 10.59 10.13
N GLY A 259 17.02 10.24 9.70
CA GLY A 259 17.32 9.03 8.95
C GLY A 259 17.26 7.77 9.80
N ILE A 260 16.87 6.64 9.18
CA ILE A 260 16.77 5.35 9.86
C ILE A 260 18.16 4.77 10.23
N TRP A 261 19.22 5.23 9.58
CA TRP A 261 20.61 4.87 9.91
C TRP A 261 20.97 5.14 11.39
N ALA A 262 20.24 6.01 12.06
CA ALA A 262 20.49 6.40 13.45
C ALA A 262 19.99 5.39 14.51
N ILE A 263 19.29 4.32 14.09
CA ILE A 263 18.92 3.21 14.99
C ILE A 263 19.92 2.06 14.87
N PRO A 264 19.95 1.11 15.83
CA PRO A 264 20.75 -0.11 15.71
C PRO A 264 20.42 -0.87 14.42
N ASN A 265 21.43 -1.30 13.68
CA ASN A 265 21.28 -1.96 12.36
C ASN A 265 20.51 -1.13 11.30
N GLY A 266 20.44 0.19 11.44
CA GLY A 266 19.62 1.06 10.59
C GLY A 266 19.97 0.98 9.11
N ASP A 267 21.25 0.85 8.74
CA ASP A 267 21.67 0.67 7.34
C ASP A 267 21.16 -0.64 6.74
N ALA A 268 21.23 -1.73 7.50
CA ALA A 268 20.69 -3.03 7.07
C ALA A 268 19.16 -2.99 6.98
N TYR A 269 18.52 -2.29 7.92
CA TYR A 269 17.08 -2.07 7.87
C TYR A 269 16.68 -1.24 6.65
N TYR A 270 17.41 -0.18 6.31
CA TYR A 270 17.12 0.60 5.11
C TYR A 270 17.30 -0.23 3.82
N ALA A 271 18.34 -1.07 3.76
CA ALA A 271 18.52 -2.00 2.64
C ALA A 271 17.35 -2.98 2.51
N PHE A 272 16.80 -3.46 3.63
CA PHE A 272 15.58 -4.26 3.66
C PHE A 272 14.37 -3.45 3.15
N CYS A 273 14.17 -2.21 3.62
CA CYS A 273 13.08 -1.33 3.18
C CYS A 273 13.13 -1.06 1.66
N ILE A 274 14.32 -0.81 1.10
CA ILE A 274 14.51 -0.67 -0.35
C ILE A 274 14.03 -1.94 -1.07
N ARG A 275 14.52 -3.11 -0.66
CA ARG A 275 14.16 -4.38 -1.31
C ARG A 275 12.67 -4.70 -1.18
N SER A 276 12.08 -4.50 -0.03
CA SER A 276 10.65 -4.77 0.21
C SER A 276 9.76 -3.86 -0.63
N ASN A 277 10.06 -2.55 -0.69
CA ASN A 277 9.23 -1.58 -1.40
C ASN A 277 9.47 -1.56 -2.92
N THR A 278 10.71 -1.78 -3.38
CA THR A 278 11.02 -1.83 -4.82
C THR A 278 10.89 -3.23 -5.41
N THR A 279 10.92 -4.25 -4.57
CA THR A 279 10.98 -5.68 -4.95
C THR A 279 12.19 -6.06 -5.81
N LEU A 280 13.25 -5.25 -5.74
CA LEU A 280 14.49 -5.38 -6.50
C LEU A 280 15.71 -5.32 -5.57
N HIS A 281 16.81 -5.93 -6.01
CA HIS A 281 18.10 -5.84 -5.34
C HIS A 281 18.86 -4.61 -5.87
N MET A 282 18.58 -3.44 -5.29
CA MET A 282 19.23 -2.17 -5.63
C MET A 282 19.89 -1.57 -4.40
N THR A 283 21.01 -0.87 -4.59
CA THR A 283 21.63 -0.08 -3.52
C THR A 283 21.02 1.32 -3.44
N ALA A 284 21.10 1.94 -2.26
CA ALA A 284 20.70 3.34 -2.09
C ALA A 284 21.44 4.28 -3.06
N ASP A 285 22.73 4.03 -3.31
CA ASP A 285 23.53 4.85 -4.24
C ASP A 285 23.04 4.73 -5.69
N GLN A 286 22.68 3.52 -6.14
CA GLN A 286 22.11 3.33 -7.47
C GLN A 286 20.78 4.08 -7.62
N ILE A 287 19.90 3.98 -6.63
CA ILE A 287 18.60 4.67 -6.65
C ILE A 287 18.78 6.19 -6.59
N HIS A 288 19.68 6.67 -5.75
CA HIS A 288 20.01 8.10 -5.65
C HIS A 288 20.45 8.66 -7.00
N GLN A 289 21.38 7.96 -7.68
CA GLN A 289 21.89 8.40 -8.99
C GLN A 289 20.78 8.40 -10.05
N ILE A 290 19.92 7.36 -10.08
CA ILE A 290 18.75 7.33 -10.95
C ILE A 290 17.87 8.56 -10.67
N GLY A 291 17.62 8.87 -9.40
CA GLY A 291 16.84 10.04 -9.02
C GLY A 291 17.41 11.35 -9.55
N LEU A 292 18.72 11.57 -9.40
CA LEU A 292 19.41 12.76 -9.93
C LEU A 292 19.29 12.87 -11.47
N ASP A 293 19.45 11.76 -12.18
CA ASP A 293 19.36 11.72 -13.63
C ASP A 293 17.93 11.99 -14.11
N GLU A 294 16.92 11.44 -13.42
CA GLU A 294 15.51 11.65 -13.74
C GLU A 294 15.06 13.09 -13.45
N VAL A 295 15.46 13.69 -12.31
CA VAL A 295 15.19 15.10 -12.01
C VAL A 295 15.72 16.00 -13.12
N LYS A 296 16.99 15.78 -13.52
CA LYS A 296 17.61 16.55 -14.61
C LYS A 296 16.88 16.37 -15.94
N ARG A 297 16.44 15.15 -16.25
CA ARG A 297 15.66 14.85 -17.47
C ARG A 297 14.34 15.61 -17.48
N ASP A 298 13.62 15.57 -16.34
CA ASP A 298 12.30 16.19 -16.24
C ASP A 298 12.39 17.71 -16.27
N GLU A 299 13.37 18.32 -15.59
CA GLU A 299 13.63 19.76 -15.67
C GLU A 299 13.92 20.20 -17.11
N ALA A 300 14.71 19.43 -17.84
CA ALA A 300 15.00 19.74 -19.25
C ALA A 300 13.71 19.67 -20.10
N ALA A 301 12.85 18.68 -19.90
CA ALA A 301 11.57 18.55 -20.61
C ALA A 301 10.59 19.68 -20.24
N MET A 302 10.50 20.01 -18.95
CA MET A 302 9.69 21.12 -18.46
C MET A 302 10.15 22.46 -19.05
N LEU A 303 11.46 22.69 -19.12
CA LEU A 303 12.03 23.92 -19.70
C LEU A 303 11.72 24.06 -21.20
N VAL A 304 11.64 22.95 -21.95
CA VAL A 304 11.21 22.98 -23.36
C VAL A 304 9.78 23.53 -23.48
N ILE A 305 8.87 23.13 -22.59
CA ILE A 305 7.49 23.64 -22.56
C ILE A 305 7.48 25.13 -22.18
N ALA A 306 8.18 25.49 -21.10
CA ALA A 306 8.27 26.87 -20.64
C ALA A 306 8.80 27.81 -21.74
N ASN A 307 9.88 27.40 -22.44
CA ASN A 307 10.44 28.17 -23.55
C ASN A 307 9.45 28.38 -24.72
N LYS A 308 8.67 27.35 -25.08
CA LYS A 308 7.62 27.45 -26.11
C LYS A 308 6.54 28.47 -25.74
N LEU A 309 6.30 28.67 -24.44
CA LEU A 309 5.34 29.62 -23.89
C LEU A 309 5.97 30.99 -23.59
N GLY A 310 7.27 31.18 -23.94
CA GLY A 310 7.96 32.47 -23.82
C GLY A 310 8.68 32.73 -22.48
N TYR A 311 8.81 31.73 -21.63
CA TYR A 311 9.52 31.82 -20.36
C TYR A 311 10.93 31.27 -20.48
N LYS A 312 11.91 31.93 -19.83
CA LYS A 312 13.34 31.57 -19.94
C LYS A 312 13.81 30.54 -18.89
N ASP A 313 13.05 30.40 -17.82
CA ASP A 313 13.35 29.51 -16.70
C ASP A 313 12.06 28.98 -16.05
N LEU A 314 12.18 27.87 -15.31
CA LEU A 314 11.07 27.20 -14.65
C LEU A 314 10.48 28.04 -13.52
N LYS A 315 11.30 28.81 -12.80
CA LYS A 315 10.85 29.63 -11.68
C LYS A 315 9.86 30.72 -12.13
N SER A 316 10.20 31.44 -13.21
CA SER A 316 9.32 32.46 -13.79
C SER A 316 8.05 31.85 -14.38
N PHE A 317 8.15 30.65 -14.98
CA PHE A 317 6.99 29.95 -15.52
C PHE A 317 6.06 29.45 -14.40
N ASN A 318 6.59 28.81 -13.36
CA ASN A 318 5.81 28.38 -12.19
C ASN A 318 5.10 29.55 -11.50
N ALA A 319 5.78 30.71 -11.36
CA ALA A 319 5.16 31.90 -10.83
C ALA A 319 4.00 32.41 -11.71
N ALA A 320 4.13 32.33 -13.03
CA ALA A 320 3.07 32.71 -13.96
C ALA A 320 1.88 31.74 -13.92
N ILE A 321 2.11 30.42 -13.80
CA ILE A 321 1.05 29.42 -13.60
C ILE A 321 0.27 29.77 -12.32
N LYS A 322 0.96 29.94 -11.21
CA LYS A 322 0.35 30.24 -9.91
C LYS A 322 -0.47 31.53 -9.92
N ALA A 323 -0.04 32.53 -10.69
CA ALA A 323 -0.73 33.81 -10.80
C ALA A 323 -1.90 33.81 -11.81
N ASN A 324 -2.07 32.77 -12.61
CA ASN A 324 -3.08 32.73 -13.66
C ASN A 324 -4.37 32.04 -13.19
N PRO A 325 -5.44 32.82 -12.88
CA PRO A 325 -6.67 32.23 -12.34
C PRO A 325 -7.40 31.31 -13.33
N LYS A 326 -7.05 31.32 -14.61
CA LYS A 326 -7.64 30.41 -15.61
C LYS A 326 -7.10 28.98 -15.52
N LEU A 327 -5.96 28.82 -14.86
CA LEU A 327 -5.34 27.50 -14.63
C LEU A 327 -5.80 26.88 -13.30
N HIS A 328 -6.63 27.58 -12.54
CA HIS A 328 -7.18 27.09 -11.27
C HIS A 328 -8.69 26.82 -11.39
N ALA A 329 -9.20 25.91 -10.57
CA ALA A 329 -10.62 25.60 -10.59
C ALA A 329 -11.48 26.79 -10.09
N ALA A 330 -12.49 27.18 -10.85
CA ALA A 330 -13.41 28.24 -10.46
C ALA A 330 -14.50 27.75 -9.49
N SER A 331 -14.70 26.43 -9.38
CA SER A 331 -15.63 25.79 -8.45
C SER A 331 -15.25 24.34 -8.18
N LYS A 332 -15.77 23.79 -7.09
CA LYS A 332 -15.64 22.35 -6.78
C LYS A 332 -16.14 21.48 -7.93
N GLU A 333 -17.28 21.83 -8.51
CA GLU A 333 -17.88 21.06 -9.60
C GLU A 333 -17.04 21.11 -10.87
N GLN A 334 -16.46 22.27 -11.21
CA GLN A 334 -15.54 22.35 -12.35
C GLN A 334 -14.34 21.40 -12.18
N LEU A 335 -13.76 21.33 -10.97
CA LEU A 335 -12.66 20.41 -10.69
C LEU A 335 -13.10 18.97 -10.93
N LEU A 336 -14.26 18.55 -10.39
CA LEU A 336 -14.79 17.21 -10.58
C LEU A 336 -15.10 16.91 -12.04
N ASP A 337 -15.67 17.88 -12.78
CA ASP A 337 -15.99 17.75 -14.20
C ASP A 337 -14.73 17.61 -15.06
N THR A 338 -13.62 18.24 -14.69
CA THR A 338 -12.32 18.07 -15.36
C THR A 338 -11.89 16.59 -15.24
N TYR A 339 -11.89 16.00 -14.05
CA TYR A 339 -11.58 14.58 -13.87
C TYR A 339 -12.53 13.66 -14.66
N ARG A 340 -13.84 13.94 -14.64
CA ARG A 340 -14.84 13.16 -15.40
C ARG A 340 -14.57 13.19 -16.90
N ALA A 341 -14.25 14.37 -17.44
CA ALA A 341 -13.95 14.56 -18.86
C ALA A 341 -12.68 13.82 -19.28
N ASP A 342 -11.62 13.91 -18.47
CA ASP A 342 -10.34 13.23 -18.73
C ASP A 342 -10.50 11.72 -18.71
N LEU A 343 -11.26 11.19 -17.75
CA LEU A 343 -11.55 9.77 -17.67
C LEU A 343 -12.43 9.29 -18.82
N GLU A 344 -13.42 10.05 -19.27
CA GLU A 344 -14.28 9.66 -20.38
C GLU A 344 -13.53 9.64 -21.72
N GLN A 345 -12.60 10.59 -21.95
CA GLN A 345 -11.76 10.54 -23.15
C GLN A 345 -10.80 9.34 -23.14
N MET A 346 -10.19 9.00 -21.99
CA MET A 346 -9.31 7.84 -21.86
C MET A 346 -10.07 6.53 -22.03
N LYS A 347 -11.30 6.45 -21.53
CA LYS A 347 -12.17 5.26 -21.66
C LYS A 347 -12.36 4.85 -23.12
N ALA A 348 -12.47 5.82 -24.04
CA ALA A 348 -12.58 5.56 -25.47
C ALA A 348 -11.31 4.89 -26.05
N LYS A 349 -10.16 5.06 -25.39
CA LYS A 349 -8.85 4.51 -25.81
C LYS A 349 -8.53 3.14 -25.20
N LEU A 350 -9.20 2.73 -24.11
CA LEU A 350 -8.90 1.46 -23.46
C LEU A 350 -8.91 0.25 -24.39
N PRO A 351 -9.87 0.09 -25.34
CA PRO A 351 -9.86 -1.05 -26.26
C PRO A 351 -8.68 -1.08 -27.24
N GLU A 352 -7.98 0.02 -27.42
CA GLU A 352 -6.74 0.08 -28.23
C GLU A 352 -5.52 -0.42 -27.41
N LEU A 353 -5.58 -0.33 -26.07
CA LEU A 353 -4.47 -0.57 -25.16
C LEU A 353 -4.58 -1.91 -24.40
N PHE A 354 -5.77 -2.42 -24.16
CA PHE A 354 -6.03 -3.56 -23.28
C PHE A 354 -6.93 -4.60 -23.97
N GLY A 355 -6.64 -5.88 -23.75
CA GLY A 355 -7.50 -7.00 -24.14
C GLY A 355 -8.52 -7.30 -23.05
N THR A 356 -8.10 -7.20 -21.76
CA THR A 356 -8.95 -7.40 -20.59
C THR A 356 -9.42 -6.05 -20.04
N LEU A 357 -10.72 -5.87 -19.85
CA LEU A 357 -11.31 -4.70 -19.21
C LEU A 357 -12.16 -5.12 -18.02
N PRO A 358 -12.15 -4.36 -16.90
CA PRO A 358 -12.94 -4.69 -15.71
C PRO A 358 -14.44 -4.50 -15.94
N LYS A 359 -15.24 -5.22 -15.15
CA LYS A 359 -16.71 -5.09 -15.14
C LYS A 359 -17.17 -3.90 -14.29
N ALA A 360 -16.40 -3.60 -13.23
CA ALA A 360 -16.74 -2.53 -12.32
C ALA A 360 -16.71 -1.16 -13.04
N GLY A 361 -17.80 -0.39 -12.88
CA GLY A 361 -17.84 1.01 -13.32
C GLY A 361 -16.93 1.91 -12.48
N LEU A 362 -16.72 3.13 -12.95
CA LEU A 362 -15.94 4.16 -12.25
C LEU A 362 -16.76 5.43 -12.11
N ILE A 363 -16.74 6.06 -10.93
CA ILE A 363 -17.33 7.36 -10.67
C ILE A 363 -16.31 8.32 -10.03
N VAL A 364 -16.57 9.62 -10.14
CA VAL A 364 -15.77 10.69 -9.53
C VAL A 364 -16.61 11.39 -8.48
N GLU A 365 -16.10 11.45 -7.26
CA GLU A 365 -16.77 12.06 -6.12
C GLU A 365 -15.83 13.02 -5.37
N ALA A 366 -16.40 13.98 -4.65
CA ALA A 366 -15.62 14.86 -3.78
C ALA A 366 -15.25 14.12 -2.49
N THR A 367 -14.06 14.42 -1.96
CA THR A 367 -13.68 14.00 -0.61
C THR A 367 -14.70 14.55 0.40
N PRO A 368 -15.17 13.72 1.36
CA PRO A 368 -16.07 14.19 2.41
C PRO A 368 -15.46 15.36 3.20
N ALA A 369 -16.27 16.40 3.44
CA ALA A 369 -15.81 17.67 4.03
C ALA A 369 -15.07 17.51 5.38
N TYR A 370 -15.43 16.47 6.17
CA TYR A 370 -14.80 16.23 7.47
C TYR A 370 -13.37 15.64 7.39
N THR A 371 -12.95 15.15 6.20
CA THR A 371 -11.60 14.58 5.97
C THR A 371 -10.77 15.37 4.96
N GLU A 372 -11.36 16.31 4.20
CA GLU A 372 -10.72 16.95 3.04
C GLU A 372 -9.39 17.65 3.36
N LYS A 373 -9.21 18.17 4.59
CA LYS A 373 -7.98 18.87 4.99
C LYS A 373 -6.74 17.95 5.11
N GLN A 374 -6.95 16.65 5.34
CA GLN A 374 -5.87 15.68 5.54
C GLN A 374 -5.67 14.75 4.34
N ARG A 375 -6.60 14.74 3.38
CA ARG A 375 -6.53 13.87 2.20
C ARG A 375 -5.60 14.44 1.11
N PRO A 376 -4.94 13.57 0.33
CA PRO A 376 -4.19 14.00 -0.87
C PRO A 376 -5.13 14.59 -1.93
N ALA A 377 -4.57 15.05 -3.05
CA ALA A 377 -5.31 15.67 -4.15
C ALA A 377 -6.41 14.77 -4.72
N ALA A 378 -6.14 13.50 -4.88
CA ALA A 378 -7.12 12.46 -5.19
C ALA A 378 -6.66 11.11 -4.64
N THR A 379 -7.60 10.15 -4.55
CA THR A 379 -7.34 8.75 -4.19
C THR A 379 -8.33 7.86 -4.92
N TYR A 380 -7.91 6.63 -5.21
CA TYR A 380 -8.81 5.60 -5.71
C TYR A 380 -9.35 4.74 -4.57
N GLU A 381 -10.66 4.46 -4.60
CA GLU A 381 -11.31 3.51 -3.71
C GLU A 381 -11.95 2.37 -4.53
N PRO A 382 -11.58 1.10 -4.26
CA PRO A 382 -12.04 -0.03 -5.08
C PRO A 382 -13.54 -0.26 -5.03
N GLY A 383 -14.08 -0.73 -6.15
CA GLY A 383 -15.45 -1.22 -6.26
C GLY A 383 -15.63 -2.58 -5.58
N SER A 384 -16.80 -3.22 -5.83
CA SER A 384 -17.02 -4.60 -5.40
C SER A 384 -16.56 -5.60 -6.47
N PRO A 385 -16.08 -6.82 -6.07
CA PRO A 385 -15.64 -7.85 -7.01
C PRO A 385 -16.73 -8.32 -7.99
N ASP A 386 -18.01 -8.17 -7.62
CA ASP A 386 -19.16 -8.51 -8.47
C ASP A 386 -19.57 -7.37 -9.43
N GLY A 387 -18.86 -6.25 -9.41
CA GLY A 387 -19.08 -5.08 -10.25
C GLY A 387 -20.33 -4.24 -9.91
N LYS A 388 -21.08 -4.60 -8.86
CA LYS A 388 -22.32 -3.86 -8.51
C LYS A 388 -22.05 -2.51 -7.87
N ARG A 389 -20.99 -2.42 -7.05
CA ARG A 389 -20.53 -1.14 -6.50
C ARG A 389 -19.37 -0.65 -7.36
N PRO A 390 -19.45 0.55 -7.96
CA PRO A 390 -18.39 1.09 -8.78
C PRO A 390 -17.14 1.42 -7.95
N GLY A 391 -15.98 1.45 -8.59
CA GLY A 391 -14.80 2.11 -8.06
C GLY A 391 -15.00 3.62 -8.04
N ARG A 392 -14.25 4.32 -7.19
CA ARG A 392 -14.40 5.76 -6.98
C ARG A 392 -13.04 6.45 -7.06
N VAL A 393 -12.95 7.48 -7.88
CA VAL A 393 -11.88 8.49 -7.77
C VAL A 393 -12.42 9.57 -6.84
N VAL A 394 -11.84 9.68 -5.66
CA VAL A 394 -12.25 10.63 -4.62
C VAL A 394 -11.32 11.82 -4.65
N VAL A 395 -11.81 12.94 -5.19
CA VAL A 395 -11.05 14.16 -5.45
C VAL A 395 -11.16 15.13 -4.27
N ASN A 396 -10.04 15.61 -3.78
CA ASN A 396 -10.01 16.61 -2.73
C ASN A 396 -10.38 17.99 -3.29
N THR A 397 -11.51 18.51 -2.84
CA THR A 397 -12.03 19.82 -3.27
C THR A 397 -11.80 20.94 -2.25
N TYR A 398 -11.03 20.66 -1.18
CA TYR A 398 -10.61 21.69 -0.23
C TYR A 398 -9.66 22.67 -0.93
N ASN A 399 -9.89 23.96 -0.76
CA ASN A 399 -9.11 25.01 -1.44
C ASN A 399 -9.04 24.85 -2.97
N PHE A 400 -10.13 24.42 -3.59
CA PHE A 400 -10.19 24.17 -5.04
C PHE A 400 -9.64 25.33 -5.89
N ALA A 401 -9.78 26.58 -5.42
CA ALA A 401 -9.27 27.75 -6.11
C ALA A 401 -7.74 27.88 -6.14
N GLU A 402 -7.03 27.06 -5.35
CA GLU A 402 -5.57 26.97 -5.35
C GLU A 402 -5.05 25.74 -6.11
N ILE A 403 -5.97 24.86 -6.56
CA ILE A 403 -5.60 23.65 -7.29
C ILE A 403 -5.34 23.98 -8.75
N ASP A 404 -4.11 23.73 -9.21
CA ASP A 404 -3.72 23.81 -10.62
C ASP A 404 -4.39 22.67 -11.41
N LEU A 405 -5.20 23.06 -12.40
CA LEU A 405 -5.88 22.12 -13.30
C LEU A 405 -4.91 21.40 -14.25
N GLY A 406 -3.70 21.92 -14.45
CA GLY A 406 -2.70 21.27 -15.30
C GLY A 406 -2.33 19.87 -14.85
N GLY A 407 -2.38 19.58 -13.54
CA GLY A 407 -2.12 18.23 -13.01
C GLY A 407 -3.33 17.29 -13.02
N ALA A 408 -4.54 17.79 -13.28
CA ALA A 408 -5.77 16.99 -13.12
C ALA A 408 -5.83 15.81 -14.08
N GLU A 409 -5.46 15.98 -15.35
CA GLU A 409 -5.45 14.94 -16.39
C GLU A 409 -4.53 13.77 -15.99
N SER A 410 -3.32 14.07 -15.52
CA SER A 410 -2.34 13.07 -15.06
C SER A 410 -2.86 12.29 -13.86
N ILE A 411 -3.39 12.98 -12.84
CA ILE A 411 -3.93 12.36 -11.63
C ILE A 411 -5.18 11.53 -11.95
N ALA A 412 -6.04 11.98 -12.89
CA ALA A 412 -7.20 11.21 -13.32
C ALA A 412 -6.78 9.86 -13.94
N TYR A 413 -5.72 9.85 -14.74
CA TYR A 413 -5.20 8.60 -15.32
C TYR A 413 -4.51 7.71 -14.28
N HIS A 414 -3.86 8.28 -13.30
CA HIS A 414 -3.22 7.56 -12.20
C HIS A 414 -4.26 6.85 -11.32
N GLU A 415 -5.22 7.61 -10.78
CA GLU A 415 -6.21 7.09 -9.84
C GLU A 415 -7.35 6.31 -10.53
N GLY A 416 -7.71 6.73 -11.74
CA GLY A 416 -8.79 6.14 -12.51
C GLY A 416 -8.32 5.13 -13.54
N ILE A 417 -8.62 5.41 -14.80
CA ILE A 417 -8.25 4.60 -15.95
C ILE A 417 -7.19 5.32 -16.80
N PRO A 418 -6.15 4.59 -17.23
CA PRO A 418 -5.90 3.15 -17.10
C PRO A 418 -5.13 2.75 -15.82
N GLY A 419 -5.06 3.63 -14.79
CA GLY A 419 -4.29 3.44 -13.58
C GLY A 419 -4.93 2.49 -12.55
N HIS A 420 -5.07 2.98 -11.31
CA HIS A 420 -5.48 2.17 -10.17
C HIS A 420 -6.84 1.50 -10.33
N HIS A 421 -7.85 2.18 -10.91
CA HIS A 421 -9.15 1.55 -11.14
C HIS A 421 -9.04 0.31 -12.02
N LEU A 422 -8.33 0.41 -13.15
CA LEU A 422 -8.15 -0.73 -14.05
C LEU A 422 -7.41 -1.87 -13.36
N GLN A 423 -6.29 -1.55 -12.71
CA GLN A 423 -5.41 -2.52 -12.04
C GLN A 423 -6.14 -3.27 -10.91
N PHE A 424 -6.73 -2.55 -9.96
CA PHE A 424 -7.40 -3.14 -8.82
C PHE A 424 -8.68 -3.89 -9.20
N SER A 425 -9.47 -3.36 -10.15
CA SER A 425 -10.69 -4.02 -10.59
C SER A 425 -10.38 -5.33 -11.30
N ILE A 426 -9.40 -5.39 -12.18
CA ILE A 426 -8.94 -6.64 -12.81
C ILE A 426 -8.49 -7.63 -11.73
N ALA A 427 -7.63 -7.21 -10.79
CA ALA A 427 -7.12 -8.07 -9.73
C ALA A 427 -8.25 -8.67 -8.86
N LEU A 428 -9.26 -7.88 -8.50
CA LEU A 428 -10.42 -8.34 -7.72
C LEU A 428 -11.32 -9.32 -8.48
N GLU A 429 -11.39 -9.20 -9.82
CA GLU A 429 -12.20 -10.06 -10.69
C GLU A 429 -11.49 -11.37 -11.08
N LEU A 430 -10.18 -11.50 -10.78
CA LEU A 430 -9.43 -12.73 -11.08
C LEU A 430 -10.04 -13.92 -10.35
N SER A 431 -10.23 -15.00 -11.11
CA SER A 431 -10.68 -16.29 -10.59
C SER A 431 -9.54 -17.29 -10.55
N GLY A 432 -9.62 -18.26 -9.63
CA GLY A 432 -8.64 -19.35 -9.56
C GLY A 432 -7.31 -18.98 -8.91
N ILE A 433 -7.20 -17.79 -8.28
CA ILE A 433 -6.07 -17.41 -7.44
C ILE A 433 -6.48 -17.39 -5.96
N PRO A 434 -5.56 -17.71 -5.03
CA PRO A 434 -5.84 -17.67 -3.59
C PRO A 434 -6.21 -16.26 -3.11
N GLU A 435 -7.04 -16.19 -2.07
CA GLU A 435 -7.54 -14.90 -1.52
C GLU A 435 -6.41 -13.98 -1.04
N PHE A 436 -5.35 -14.52 -0.45
CA PHE A 436 -4.21 -13.71 -0.01
C PHE A 436 -3.55 -12.93 -1.16
N ARG A 437 -3.61 -13.42 -2.41
CA ARG A 437 -3.06 -12.74 -3.58
C ARG A 437 -3.91 -11.57 -4.06
N LYS A 438 -5.23 -11.63 -3.86
CA LYS A 438 -6.14 -10.56 -4.30
C LYS A 438 -5.96 -9.26 -3.50
N LYS A 439 -5.39 -9.37 -2.30
CA LYS A 439 -5.19 -8.26 -1.36
C LYS A 439 -3.73 -7.85 -1.19
N LYS A 440 -2.80 -8.67 -1.70
CA LYS A 440 -1.38 -8.34 -1.61
C LYS A 440 -1.05 -7.20 -2.58
N GLU A 441 -0.41 -6.21 -2.05
CA GLU A 441 0.13 -5.09 -2.82
C GLU A 441 1.66 -5.10 -2.76
N TYR A 442 2.28 -4.67 -3.84
CA TYR A 442 3.70 -4.39 -3.94
C TYR A 442 3.84 -2.95 -4.42
N THR A 443 4.36 -2.06 -3.57
CA THR A 443 4.42 -0.61 -3.85
C THR A 443 4.94 -0.31 -5.26
N ALA A 444 6.04 -0.94 -5.67
CA ALA A 444 6.62 -0.70 -6.98
C ALA A 444 5.74 -1.19 -8.14
N TYR A 445 4.97 -2.24 -7.96
CA TYR A 445 4.00 -2.69 -8.96
C TYR A 445 2.79 -1.76 -9.00
N THR A 446 2.20 -1.46 -7.85
CA THR A 446 0.95 -0.69 -7.76
C THR A 446 1.16 0.76 -8.20
N GLU A 447 2.10 1.44 -7.57
CA GLU A 447 2.39 2.85 -7.83
C GLU A 447 3.16 3.07 -9.13
N GLY A 448 4.04 2.10 -9.47
CA GLY A 448 4.71 2.09 -10.75
C GLY A 448 3.75 2.00 -11.93
N TRP A 449 2.66 1.21 -11.79
CA TRP A 449 1.58 1.15 -12.77
C TRP A 449 0.82 2.47 -12.87
N GLY A 450 0.49 3.12 -11.74
CA GLY A 450 -0.15 4.44 -11.75
C GLY A 450 0.65 5.46 -12.55
N LEU A 451 1.96 5.55 -12.31
CA LEU A 451 2.84 6.45 -13.08
C LEU A 451 3.01 6.03 -14.55
N TYR A 452 3.04 4.74 -14.81
CA TYR A 452 3.05 4.21 -16.17
C TYR A 452 1.76 4.58 -16.93
N ALA A 453 0.61 4.56 -16.25
CA ALA A 453 -0.68 4.97 -16.78
C ALA A 453 -0.72 6.46 -17.16
N GLU A 454 -0.08 7.32 -16.36
CA GLU A 454 0.10 8.74 -16.70
C GLU A 454 0.86 8.89 -18.04
N GLN A 455 1.93 8.11 -18.25
CA GLN A 455 2.69 8.11 -19.49
C GLN A 455 1.88 7.56 -20.68
N LEU A 456 0.99 6.57 -20.47
CA LEU A 456 0.12 6.05 -21.52
C LEU A 456 -0.79 7.13 -22.11
N GLY A 457 -1.25 8.08 -21.30
CA GLY A 457 -1.99 9.24 -21.80
C GLY A 457 -1.20 10.00 -22.86
N LYS A 458 0.11 10.21 -22.65
CA LYS A 458 0.99 10.84 -23.65
C LYS A 458 1.12 9.98 -24.90
N ASP A 459 1.27 8.68 -24.74
CA ASP A 459 1.47 7.74 -25.86
C ASP A 459 0.25 7.66 -26.80
N VAL A 460 -0.96 7.85 -26.26
CA VAL A 460 -2.20 7.87 -27.08
C VAL A 460 -2.60 9.26 -27.56
N GLY A 461 -1.74 10.25 -27.35
CA GLY A 461 -1.89 11.59 -27.91
C GLY A 461 -2.71 12.55 -27.05
N PHE A 462 -2.86 12.31 -25.76
CA PHE A 462 -3.41 13.27 -24.78
C PHE A 462 -2.33 14.26 -24.33
N TYR A 463 -2.65 15.12 -23.37
CA TYR A 463 -1.80 16.23 -22.93
C TYR A 463 -1.48 17.21 -24.06
N GLN A 464 -2.51 17.57 -24.85
CA GLN A 464 -2.35 18.51 -25.98
C GLN A 464 -2.20 19.95 -25.50
N ASP A 465 -2.79 20.30 -24.34
CA ASP A 465 -2.55 21.58 -23.67
C ASP A 465 -1.13 21.56 -23.06
N PRO A 466 -0.26 22.53 -23.38
CA PRO A 466 1.06 22.65 -22.78
C PRO A 466 1.06 22.70 -21.25
N TYR A 467 0.02 23.26 -20.64
CA TYR A 467 -0.11 23.30 -19.18
C TYR A 467 -0.42 21.92 -18.61
N SER A 468 -1.23 21.12 -19.29
CA SER A 468 -1.49 19.74 -18.88
C SER A 468 -0.24 18.85 -19.02
N ASP A 469 0.52 18.96 -20.12
CA ASP A 469 1.80 18.23 -20.26
C ASP A 469 2.84 18.68 -19.23
N TYR A 470 2.84 19.96 -18.88
CA TYR A 470 3.66 20.49 -17.80
C TYR A 470 3.26 19.93 -16.44
N GLY A 471 1.96 19.89 -16.13
CA GLY A 471 1.43 19.30 -14.90
C GLY A 471 1.76 17.81 -14.75
N ARG A 472 1.73 17.04 -15.85
CA ARG A 472 2.21 15.65 -15.88
C ARG A 472 3.70 15.57 -15.49
N LEU A 473 4.54 16.45 -16.06
CA LEU A 473 5.97 16.49 -15.71
C LEU A 473 6.21 16.97 -14.28
N GLN A 474 5.38 17.87 -13.74
CA GLN A 474 5.44 18.22 -12.30
C GLN A 474 5.15 17.01 -11.42
N GLY A 475 4.21 16.14 -11.80
CA GLY A 475 3.96 14.87 -11.15
C GLY A 475 5.15 13.90 -11.26
N ASP A 476 5.76 13.82 -12.44
CA ASP A 476 6.88 12.91 -12.72
C ASP A 476 8.15 13.31 -11.95
N ILE A 477 8.53 14.61 -12.00
CA ILE A 477 9.69 15.12 -11.27
C ILE A 477 9.54 14.98 -9.76
N TRP A 478 8.32 15.13 -9.21
CA TRP A 478 8.08 14.89 -7.79
C TRP A 478 8.48 13.46 -7.40
N ARG A 479 8.11 12.46 -8.22
CA ARG A 479 8.45 11.06 -7.97
C ARG A 479 9.95 10.78 -8.20
N ALA A 480 10.60 11.52 -9.08
CA ALA A 480 12.06 11.49 -9.25
C ALA A 480 12.78 12.08 -8.02
N ILE A 481 12.31 13.22 -7.49
CA ILE A 481 12.81 13.83 -6.25
C ILE A 481 12.74 12.85 -5.09
N ARG A 482 11.68 12.02 -4.98
CA ARG A 482 11.56 10.99 -3.91
C ARG A 482 12.74 10.05 -3.88
N LEU A 483 13.28 9.64 -5.04
CA LEU A 483 14.46 8.77 -5.10
C LEU A 483 15.70 9.43 -4.47
N VAL A 484 15.85 10.74 -4.66
CA VAL A 484 16.98 11.51 -4.14
C VAL A 484 16.82 11.75 -2.64
N VAL A 485 15.65 12.22 -2.20
CA VAL A 485 15.47 12.67 -0.82
C VAL A 485 15.32 11.51 0.16
N ASP A 486 14.67 10.41 -0.22
CA ASP A 486 14.55 9.22 0.63
C ASP A 486 15.92 8.57 0.88
N THR A 487 16.71 8.36 -0.18
CA THR A 487 18.09 7.87 -0.07
C THR A 487 19.01 8.90 0.59
N GLY A 488 18.75 10.19 0.39
CA GLY A 488 19.40 11.29 1.08
C GLY A 488 19.24 11.19 2.60
N LEU A 489 18.01 11.05 3.08
CA LEU A 489 17.67 10.91 4.49
C LEU A 489 18.28 9.65 5.11
N HIS A 490 18.05 8.49 4.48
CA HIS A 490 18.24 7.20 5.11
C HIS A 490 19.61 6.55 4.84
N SER A 491 20.37 7.06 3.88
CA SER A 491 21.70 6.53 3.53
C SER A 491 22.78 7.61 3.48
N LYS A 492 22.47 8.85 3.10
CA LYS A 492 23.46 9.93 2.97
C LYS A 492 23.43 10.93 4.13
N HIS A 493 22.71 10.61 5.18
CA HIS A 493 22.62 11.37 6.42
C HIS A 493 22.13 12.82 6.22
N TRP A 494 21.23 13.05 5.26
CA TRP A 494 20.64 14.36 5.08
C TRP A 494 19.78 14.75 6.27
N THR A 495 19.83 16.02 6.60
CA THR A 495 18.91 16.63 7.55
C THR A 495 17.54 16.82 6.91
N ARG A 496 16.53 16.98 7.75
CA ARG A 496 15.18 17.35 7.30
C ARG A 496 15.19 18.61 6.43
N GLN A 497 16.00 19.62 6.81
CA GLN A 497 16.09 20.87 6.06
C GLN A 497 16.68 20.68 4.66
N GLN A 498 17.69 19.83 4.50
CA GLN A 498 18.24 19.53 3.18
C GLN A 498 17.22 18.88 2.24
N VAL A 499 16.28 18.09 2.76
CA VAL A 499 15.18 17.55 1.96
C VAL A 499 14.24 18.69 1.51
N VAL A 500 13.85 19.56 2.43
CA VAL A 500 13.00 20.74 2.14
C VAL A 500 13.67 21.63 1.09
N ASP A 501 14.98 21.92 1.27
CA ASP A 501 15.74 22.76 0.34
C ASP A 501 15.80 22.13 -1.05
N TYR A 502 15.98 20.80 -1.15
CA TYR A 502 15.98 20.08 -2.41
C TYR A 502 14.63 20.18 -3.14
N PHE A 503 13.52 20.07 -2.41
CA PHE A 503 12.19 20.31 -2.98
C PHE A 503 12.02 21.74 -3.51
N HIS A 504 12.48 22.75 -2.75
CA HIS A 504 12.41 24.15 -3.17
C HIS A 504 13.25 24.44 -4.40
N GLU A 505 14.37 23.74 -4.56
CA GLU A 505 15.27 23.92 -5.71
C GLU A 505 14.69 23.28 -6.98
N HIS A 506 14.06 22.09 -6.86
CA HIS A 506 13.72 21.26 -8.01
C HIS A 506 12.21 21.12 -8.27
N SER A 507 11.34 21.76 -7.49
CA SER A 507 9.89 21.65 -7.69
C SER A 507 9.16 22.96 -7.44
N SER A 508 7.89 22.98 -7.85
CA SER A 508 6.92 24.07 -7.54
C SER A 508 5.86 23.62 -6.53
N ILE A 509 6.09 22.51 -5.83
CA ILE A 509 5.16 21.99 -4.83
C ILE A 509 4.99 23.01 -3.71
N ASP A 510 3.76 23.21 -3.25
CA ASP A 510 3.46 24.15 -2.18
C ASP A 510 4.10 23.72 -0.84
N GLU A 511 4.36 24.71 0.00
CA GLU A 511 5.08 24.53 1.27
C GLU A 511 4.41 23.48 2.19
N THR A 512 3.10 23.46 2.27
CA THR A 512 2.34 22.51 3.09
C THR A 512 2.62 21.08 2.65
N ASN A 513 2.63 20.83 1.34
CA ASN A 513 2.95 19.54 0.77
C ASN A 513 4.43 19.18 0.93
N VAL A 514 5.36 20.14 0.74
CA VAL A 514 6.81 19.90 0.96
C VAL A 514 7.06 19.44 2.40
N GLN A 515 6.50 20.14 3.39
CA GLN A 515 6.66 19.79 4.81
C GLN A 515 6.04 18.43 5.13
N ARG A 516 4.83 18.16 4.63
CA ARG A 516 4.11 16.89 4.86
C ARG A 516 4.85 15.70 4.25
N GLU A 517 5.29 15.83 3.02
CA GLU A 517 6.00 14.76 2.32
C GLU A 517 7.39 14.50 2.93
N THR A 518 8.12 15.55 3.32
CA THR A 518 9.38 15.38 4.05
C THR A 518 9.18 14.53 5.30
N ASP A 519 8.15 14.84 6.09
CA ASP A 519 7.86 14.10 7.31
C ASP A 519 7.33 12.67 7.03
N ARG A 520 6.67 12.47 5.87
CA ARG A 520 6.28 11.14 5.41
C ARG A 520 7.50 10.28 5.11
N TYR A 521 8.48 10.80 4.39
CA TYR A 521 9.70 10.03 4.06
C TYR A 521 10.50 9.69 5.32
N ILE A 522 10.56 10.58 6.29
CA ILE A 522 11.19 10.31 7.59
C ILE A 522 10.50 9.13 8.31
N ALA A 523 9.17 9.08 8.26
CA ALA A 523 8.36 8.09 8.97
C ALA A 523 8.23 6.73 8.26
N TRP A 524 8.51 6.68 6.95
CA TRP A 524 8.28 5.49 6.12
C TRP A 524 9.43 5.25 5.13
N PRO A 525 10.59 4.78 5.62
CA PRO A 525 11.78 4.58 4.81
C PRO A 525 11.54 3.67 3.59
N GLY A 526 12.00 4.09 2.42
CA GLY A 526 11.99 3.28 1.21
C GLY A 526 10.64 3.22 0.47
N GLN A 527 9.51 3.54 1.11
CA GLN A 527 8.20 3.45 0.46
C GLN A 527 8.09 4.35 -0.78
N ALA A 528 8.59 5.58 -0.65
CA ALA A 528 8.52 6.56 -1.72
C ALA A 528 9.31 6.17 -2.98
N LEU A 529 10.26 5.23 -2.87
CA LEU A 529 11.09 4.75 -3.97
C LEU A 529 10.31 3.91 -4.98
N GLY A 530 9.30 3.16 -4.50
CA GLY A 530 8.54 2.22 -5.32
C GLY A 530 7.90 2.88 -6.54
N TYR A 531 7.42 4.10 -6.41
CA TYR A 531 6.75 4.86 -7.48
C TYR A 531 7.58 4.94 -8.76
N LYS A 532 8.69 5.65 -8.70
CA LYS A 532 9.53 5.91 -9.88
C LYS A 532 10.30 4.67 -10.32
N VAL A 533 10.80 3.86 -9.39
CA VAL A 533 11.45 2.58 -9.71
C VAL A 533 10.49 1.66 -10.46
N GLY A 534 9.25 1.56 -10.01
CA GLY A 534 8.22 0.77 -10.68
C GLY A 534 7.93 1.25 -12.10
N GLN A 535 7.71 2.56 -12.28
CA GLN A 535 7.50 3.16 -13.60
C GLN A 535 8.64 2.84 -14.55
N LEU A 536 9.88 3.08 -14.12
CA LEU A 536 11.07 2.87 -14.97
C LEU A 536 11.22 1.40 -15.37
N LYS A 537 10.93 0.47 -14.49
CA LYS A 537 10.97 -0.97 -14.81
C LYS A 537 9.87 -1.39 -15.78
N LEU A 538 8.66 -0.88 -15.62
CA LEU A 538 7.57 -1.16 -16.58
C LEU A 538 7.89 -0.60 -17.99
N LEU A 539 8.45 0.60 -18.05
CA LEU A 539 8.91 1.20 -19.32
C LEU A 539 10.06 0.39 -19.92
N GLU A 540 11.01 -0.08 -19.11
CA GLU A 540 12.11 -0.96 -19.54
C GLU A 540 11.57 -2.29 -20.10
N PHE A 541 10.63 -2.94 -19.43
CA PHE A 541 10.01 -4.18 -19.89
C PHE A 541 9.32 -3.99 -21.23
N ARG A 542 8.56 -2.91 -21.38
CA ARG A 542 7.89 -2.57 -22.63
C ARG A 542 8.89 -2.33 -23.77
N GLN A 543 9.92 -1.52 -23.52
CA GLN A 543 10.95 -1.23 -24.50
C GLN A 543 11.70 -2.50 -24.94
N ARG A 544 12.02 -3.39 -23.99
CA ARG A 544 12.65 -4.69 -24.24
C ARG A 544 11.78 -5.56 -25.13
N ALA A 545 10.48 -5.65 -24.81
CA ALA A 545 9.51 -6.42 -25.59
C ALA A 545 9.37 -5.85 -27.01
N GLN A 546 9.24 -4.53 -27.16
CA GLN A 546 9.20 -3.86 -28.47
C GLN A 546 10.44 -4.14 -29.31
N THR A 547 11.61 -4.03 -28.71
CA THR A 547 12.88 -4.25 -29.39
C THR A 547 13.05 -5.70 -29.85
N GLN A 548 12.68 -6.68 -29.01
CA GLN A 548 12.89 -8.10 -29.29
C GLN A 548 11.83 -8.72 -30.21
N LEU A 549 10.60 -8.22 -30.16
CA LEU A 549 9.48 -8.75 -30.94
C LEU A 549 9.24 -7.97 -32.25
N GLY A 550 9.70 -6.72 -32.34
CA GLY A 550 9.50 -5.88 -33.52
C GLY A 550 8.03 -5.81 -33.93
N ALA A 551 7.72 -6.20 -35.15
CA ALA A 551 6.34 -6.20 -35.68
C ALA A 551 5.39 -7.20 -35.01
N LYS A 552 5.89 -8.16 -34.22
CA LYS A 552 5.08 -9.09 -33.43
C LYS A 552 4.65 -8.51 -32.07
N PHE A 553 5.21 -7.35 -31.65
CA PHE A 553 4.83 -6.72 -30.41
C PHE A 553 3.37 -6.28 -30.45
N ASP A 554 2.60 -6.68 -29.42
CA ASP A 554 1.20 -6.32 -29.22
C ASP A 554 1.05 -5.68 -27.84
N ILE A 555 0.71 -4.40 -27.80
CA ILE A 555 0.59 -3.63 -26.56
C ILE A 555 -0.50 -4.18 -25.64
N LYS A 556 -1.60 -4.71 -26.19
CA LYS A 556 -2.69 -5.30 -25.40
C LYS A 556 -2.20 -6.54 -24.66
N LYS A 557 -1.52 -7.44 -25.37
CA LYS A 557 -0.96 -8.66 -24.77
C LYS A 557 0.09 -8.34 -23.72
N PHE A 558 0.86 -7.27 -23.92
CA PHE A 558 1.83 -6.80 -22.94
C PHE A 558 1.14 -6.30 -21.67
N HIS A 559 0.09 -5.48 -21.80
CA HIS A 559 -0.64 -4.97 -20.64
C HIS A 559 -1.44 -6.08 -19.91
N ASP A 560 -2.08 -6.96 -20.68
CA ASP A 560 -2.80 -8.10 -20.12
C ASP A 560 -1.85 -9.03 -19.34
N LEU A 561 -0.63 -9.28 -19.85
CA LEU A 561 0.40 -10.04 -19.14
C LEU A 561 0.74 -9.43 -17.77
N ILE A 562 0.85 -8.10 -17.71
CA ILE A 562 1.17 -7.41 -16.46
C ILE A 562 0.01 -7.50 -15.47
N LEU A 563 -1.24 -7.31 -15.93
CA LEU A 563 -2.40 -7.16 -15.04
C LEU A 563 -3.10 -8.47 -14.69
N ASP A 564 -3.19 -9.43 -15.61
CA ASP A 564 -4.01 -10.64 -15.47
C ASP A 564 -3.42 -11.66 -14.48
N SER A 565 -2.22 -11.42 -13.97
CA SER A 565 -1.62 -12.23 -12.91
C SER A 565 -1.87 -11.69 -11.49
N GLY A 566 -2.53 -10.54 -11.36
CA GLY A 566 -2.59 -9.80 -10.10
C GLY A 566 -1.26 -9.15 -9.75
N ALA A 567 -1.16 -8.56 -8.55
CA ALA A 567 0.06 -7.88 -8.14
C ALA A 567 1.25 -8.83 -8.03
N LEU A 568 2.38 -8.48 -8.65
CA LEU A 568 3.62 -9.23 -8.65
C LEU A 568 4.81 -8.36 -8.22
N PRO A 569 5.79 -8.93 -7.50
CA PRO A 569 7.11 -8.33 -7.39
C PRO A 569 7.72 -8.11 -8.78
N LEU A 570 8.45 -7.01 -8.98
CA LEU A 570 9.00 -6.65 -10.29
C LEU A 570 9.98 -7.68 -10.84
N ASP A 571 10.74 -8.37 -9.99
CA ASP A 571 11.64 -9.44 -10.41
C ASP A 571 10.89 -10.66 -10.98
N LEU A 572 9.75 -11.03 -10.38
CA LEU A 572 8.90 -12.10 -10.91
C LEU A 572 8.14 -11.65 -12.16
N LEU A 573 7.71 -10.39 -12.19
CA LEU A 573 7.11 -9.80 -13.39
C LEU A 573 8.11 -9.77 -14.55
N GLU A 574 9.39 -9.46 -14.29
CA GLU A 574 10.46 -9.50 -15.29
C GLU A 574 10.62 -10.90 -15.88
N ASN A 575 10.60 -11.93 -15.06
CA ASN A 575 10.64 -13.33 -15.53
C ASN A 575 9.44 -13.63 -16.45
N SER A 576 8.24 -13.23 -16.03
CA SER A 576 7.01 -13.43 -16.83
C SER A 576 7.09 -12.72 -18.19
N VAL A 577 7.62 -11.50 -18.23
CA VAL A 577 7.83 -10.75 -19.48
C VAL A 577 8.86 -11.43 -20.38
N ASN A 578 9.97 -11.92 -19.82
CA ASN A 578 11.00 -12.62 -20.59
C ASN A 578 10.48 -13.94 -21.18
N ASP A 579 9.72 -14.71 -20.41
CA ASP A 579 9.08 -15.96 -20.86
C ASP A 579 8.06 -15.68 -21.97
N TRP A 580 7.26 -14.65 -21.82
CA TRP A 580 6.31 -14.22 -22.85
C TRP A 580 7.03 -13.83 -24.14
N ILE A 581 8.07 -13.00 -24.06
CA ILE A 581 8.88 -12.63 -25.22
C ILE A 581 9.44 -13.88 -25.92
N ALA A 582 9.97 -14.84 -25.15
CA ALA A 582 10.50 -16.08 -25.70
C ALA A 582 9.43 -16.90 -26.41
N SER A 583 8.20 -16.93 -25.90
CA SER A 583 7.08 -17.67 -26.49
C SER A 583 6.52 -17.05 -27.79
N GLN A 584 6.79 -15.78 -28.05
CA GLN A 584 6.32 -15.06 -29.25
C GLN A 584 7.36 -15.08 -30.42
N LYS A 585 8.62 -15.44 -30.12
CA LYS A 585 9.67 -15.60 -31.14
C LYS A 585 9.42 -16.81 -32.03
#